data_a5f871e33f8e731094032338035806af
#
_entry.id   a5f871e33f8e731094032338035806af
#
_cell.length_a   1.000
_cell.length_b   1.000
_cell.length_c   1.000
_cell.angle_alpha   90.00
_cell.angle_beta   90.00
_cell.angle_gamma   90.00
#
_symmetry.space_group_name_H-M   'P 1'
#
loop_
_entity.id
_entity.type
_entity.pdbx_description
1 polymer ?
#
loop_
_entity_poly.entity_id
_entity_poly.type
_entity_poly.pdbx_seq_one_letter_code
_entity_poly.pdbx_strand_id
1 'polypeptide(L)'
;MTGLRSYLIALFCFLCSAEASGRNVLDSVELRHGIAFFHELKYPEDFSHFDYVNPDAPKGGKLVQPTQINFNTLAPLQEGGSNPPSGGIGFTTETLLIRAGDEFSAFYGRLADRIGVTDDRMALVFRINSKATWNDGVPITAEDVIYTYKVMGEILTRGAYTNFIDSIEALDERHLVFNLTEPLNVFNIIMIQYTPILPAHYWRERDPTASTKEIPVTSGPYQLKEIKLGRYVEYERVPNYWGKDIPVNRGRYNFDVMRHEVYRDATVIREAFRKGLIDLWTEQDVRYWHGSYDIPALEKGLIKKIRRQYGIEVGVRRGIALNNRLDKLSDRRVRQALTLAMDFEWQNRTLHHGYHKRAQSFWPDTPLSAEGVPSEAELGLLEPFREEIPSEVFDRPFRFDEIDSVKELRVSMEKAHRLLRLAGWVVVNGKLTNSEGEIFEMRFLTDNPEDSRILLPYFRQLNQLGISTSLRVAESSQYINRLRTFDFDAVMRNQDILLPPVQELNSTYHSKAALAPDTRNVAGISDPVVDFLVSKAVKAKTLPELVASCRALDRLLLWQYYQIPLYAVDLRRTVHWNKFGAPDYEPKYLPPFPDGWWYDPSKAARVLDGD
;
A
#
# COMPACT_ATOMS: atom_id res chain seq x y z
N MET A 1 5.59 61.43 7.35
CA MET A 1 5.31 60.67 8.58
C MET A 1 3.94 60.03 8.65
N THR A 2 3.11 60.13 7.61
CA THR A 2 1.75 59.58 7.54
C THR A 2 1.64 58.18 6.92
N GLY A 3 2.63 57.74 6.14
CA GLY A 3 2.58 56.40 5.48
C GLY A 3 2.91 55.21 6.39
N LEU A 4 3.74 55.39 7.40
CA LEU A 4 4.19 54.28 8.27
C LEU A 4 3.15 53.85 9.31
N ARG A 5 2.25 54.78 9.71
CA ARG A 5 1.15 54.50 10.64
C ARG A 5 0.01 53.71 9.98
N SER A 6 -0.25 53.92 8.69
CA SER A 6 -1.27 53.18 7.97
C SER A 6 -0.87 51.69 7.69
N TYR A 7 0.41 51.41 7.46
CA TYR A 7 0.92 50.04 7.30
C TYR A 7 0.94 49.26 8.62
N LEU A 8 1.24 49.91 9.75
CA LEU A 8 1.21 49.26 11.06
C LEU A 8 -0.21 48.95 11.53
N ILE A 9 -1.19 49.80 11.21
CA ILE A 9 -2.61 49.53 11.55
C ILE A 9 -3.20 48.45 10.65
N ALA A 10 -2.84 48.39 9.35
CA ALA A 10 -3.27 47.33 8.46
C ALA A 10 -2.66 45.98 8.86
N LEU A 11 -1.38 45.94 9.26
CA LEU A 11 -0.72 44.73 9.75
C LEU A 11 -1.32 44.25 11.09
N PHE A 12 -1.65 45.19 12.00
CA PHE A 12 -2.26 44.87 13.28
C PHE A 12 -3.72 44.38 13.11
N CYS A 13 -4.50 44.96 12.17
CA CYS A 13 -5.83 44.48 11.83
C CYS A 13 -5.80 43.12 11.13
N PHE A 14 -4.78 42.83 10.33
CA PHE A 14 -4.63 41.51 9.68
C PHE A 14 -4.26 40.42 10.70
N LEU A 15 -3.37 40.71 11.64
CA LEU A 15 -3.04 39.83 12.76
C LEU A 15 -4.22 39.59 13.70
N CYS A 16 -4.98 40.65 14.04
CA CYS A 16 -6.19 40.49 14.86
C CYS A 16 -7.33 39.74 14.14
N SER A 17 -7.45 39.86 12.81
CA SER A 17 -8.46 39.11 12.06
C SER A 17 -8.09 37.65 11.88
N ALA A 18 -6.81 37.31 11.73
CA ALA A 18 -6.33 35.93 11.69
C ALA A 18 -6.47 35.22 13.06
N GLU A 19 -6.13 35.89 14.16
CA GLU A 19 -6.35 35.38 15.53
C GLU A 19 -7.85 35.21 15.85
N ALA A 20 -8.73 36.10 15.38
CA ALA A 20 -10.17 36.00 15.57
C ALA A 20 -10.79 34.86 14.73
N SER A 21 -10.28 34.61 13.53
CA SER A 21 -10.72 33.50 12.67
C SER A 21 -10.26 32.16 13.23
N GLY A 22 -9.03 32.04 13.70
CA GLY A 22 -8.48 30.83 14.27
C GLY A 22 -9.14 30.41 15.59
N ARG A 23 -9.47 31.36 16.48
CA ARG A 23 -10.23 31.09 17.70
C ARG A 23 -11.65 30.58 17.43
N ASN A 24 -12.31 31.07 16.38
CA ASN A 24 -13.63 30.58 15.95
C ASN A 24 -13.60 29.12 15.52
N VAL A 25 -12.51 28.62 14.91
CA VAL A 25 -12.42 27.21 14.47
C VAL A 25 -12.29 26.27 15.66
N LEU A 26 -11.45 26.60 16.66
CA LEU A 26 -11.30 25.80 17.88
C LEU A 26 -12.61 25.68 18.67
N ASP A 27 -13.39 26.75 18.75
CA ASP A 27 -14.67 26.76 19.46
C ASP A 27 -15.77 25.98 18.71
N SER A 28 -15.58 25.73 17.42
CA SER A 28 -16.57 25.08 16.54
C SER A 28 -16.33 23.58 16.34
N VAL A 29 -15.21 23.03 16.81
CA VAL A 29 -14.87 21.60 16.61
C VAL A 29 -14.73 20.86 17.93
N GLU A 30 -15.29 19.66 17.98
CA GLU A 30 -15.06 18.73 19.09
C GLU A 30 -13.71 18.01 18.88
N LEU A 31 -12.77 18.21 19.82
CA LEU A 31 -11.46 17.57 19.79
C LEU A 31 -11.53 16.19 20.44
N ARG A 32 -11.30 15.15 19.65
CA ARG A 32 -11.33 13.72 20.06
C ARG A 32 -9.92 13.11 20.05
N HIS A 33 -9.75 11.96 20.69
CA HIS A 33 -8.49 11.20 20.74
C HIS A 33 -8.17 10.43 19.45
N GLY A 34 -9.09 10.39 18.49
CA GLY A 34 -8.93 9.72 17.21
C GLY A 34 -10.05 10.06 16.23
N ILE A 35 -9.91 9.56 15.01
CA ILE A 35 -10.89 9.67 13.93
C ILE A 35 -11.06 8.33 13.24
N ALA A 36 -12.28 7.95 12.92
CA ALA A 36 -12.59 6.79 12.11
C ALA A 36 -13.45 7.18 10.91
N PHE A 37 -13.28 6.43 9.82
CA PHE A 37 -14.13 6.50 8.65
C PHE A 37 -14.91 5.20 8.53
N PHE A 38 -16.19 5.30 8.17
CA PHE A 38 -17.07 4.16 7.92
C PHE A 38 -17.48 3.34 9.17
N HIS A 39 -16.97 3.62 10.35
CA HIS A 39 -17.33 2.98 11.61
C HIS A 39 -16.99 3.89 12.79
N GLU A 40 -17.49 3.58 13.98
CA GLU A 40 -17.12 4.25 15.23
C GLU A 40 -15.74 3.77 15.69
N LEU A 41 -15.04 4.59 16.51
CA LEU A 41 -13.79 4.22 17.14
C LEU A 41 -14.02 3.03 18.10
N LYS A 42 -13.22 1.97 17.96
CA LYS A 42 -13.25 0.80 18.85
C LYS A 42 -12.76 1.14 20.24
N TYR A 43 -11.68 1.92 20.32
CA TYR A 43 -11.05 2.24 21.60
C TYR A 43 -11.65 3.53 22.17
N PRO A 44 -12.13 3.52 23.43
CA PRO A 44 -12.67 4.71 24.11
C PRO A 44 -11.56 5.72 24.42
N GLU A 45 -11.95 6.94 24.84
CA GLU A 45 -10.99 8.02 25.09
C GLU A 45 -9.95 7.69 26.19
N ASP A 46 -10.33 6.88 27.16
CA ASP A 46 -9.52 6.47 28.32
C ASP A 46 -8.83 5.11 28.13
N PHE A 47 -8.77 4.58 26.87
CA PHE A 47 -8.10 3.32 26.63
C PHE A 47 -6.63 3.37 27.05
N SER A 48 -6.11 2.27 27.57
CA SER A 48 -4.75 2.19 28.10
C SER A 48 -3.72 1.65 27.11
N HIS A 49 -4.13 0.83 26.15
CA HIS A 49 -3.30 0.23 25.09
C HIS A 49 -4.19 -0.40 24.03
N PHE A 50 -3.65 -0.71 22.90
CA PHE A 50 -4.34 -1.52 21.89
C PHE A 50 -4.45 -2.99 22.32
N ASP A 51 -5.54 -3.68 21.94
CA ASP A 51 -5.78 -5.09 22.32
C ASP A 51 -4.73 -6.06 21.78
N TYR A 52 -4.06 -5.68 20.68
CA TYR A 52 -3.06 -6.50 19.98
C TYR A 52 -1.62 -6.29 20.46
N VAL A 53 -1.44 -5.75 21.66
CA VAL A 53 -0.13 -5.63 22.31
C VAL A 53 -0.18 -6.24 23.71
N ASN A 54 0.97 -6.64 24.22
CA ASN A 54 1.13 -6.94 25.65
C ASN A 54 1.65 -5.68 26.36
N PRO A 55 0.83 -5.00 27.21
CA PRO A 55 1.27 -3.78 27.89
C PRO A 55 2.46 -4.01 28.84
N ASP A 56 2.64 -5.24 29.31
CA ASP A 56 3.70 -5.66 30.22
C ASP A 56 4.83 -6.40 29.51
N ALA A 57 4.91 -6.29 28.17
CA ALA A 57 5.97 -6.90 27.37
C ALA A 57 7.36 -6.46 27.90
N PRO A 58 8.26 -7.42 28.22
CA PRO A 58 9.58 -7.06 28.72
C PRO A 58 10.38 -6.29 27.66
N LYS A 59 11.10 -5.27 28.13
CA LYS A 59 12.03 -4.50 27.29
C LYS A 59 13.40 -5.17 27.36
N GLY A 60 14.03 -5.34 26.19
CA GLY A 60 15.38 -5.94 26.15
C GLY A 60 15.69 -6.65 24.86
N GLY A 61 16.93 -7.10 24.75
CA GLY A 61 17.40 -7.93 23.66
C GLY A 61 17.61 -7.20 22.34
N LYS A 62 18.02 -7.99 21.35
CA LYS A 62 18.37 -7.53 20.01
C LYS A 62 17.54 -8.28 18.97
N LEU A 63 17.10 -7.54 17.97
CA LEU A 63 16.46 -8.06 16.75
C LEU A 63 17.37 -7.80 15.56
N VAL A 64 17.75 -8.85 14.82
CA VAL A 64 18.53 -8.75 13.59
C VAL A 64 17.67 -9.13 12.39
N GLN A 65 17.51 -8.20 11.47
CA GLN A 65 16.71 -8.36 10.25
C GLN A 65 17.57 -8.18 9.00
N PRO A 66 17.25 -8.82 7.88
CA PRO A 66 17.90 -8.54 6.62
C PRO A 66 17.28 -7.33 5.93
N THR A 67 18.08 -6.68 5.10
CA THR A 67 17.61 -5.70 4.10
C THR A 67 18.37 -5.87 2.80
N GLN A 68 17.71 -5.57 1.68
CA GLN A 68 18.35 -5.45 0.36
C GLN A 68 18.48 -3.97 -0.05
N ILE A 69 18.07 -3.05 0.81
CA ILE A 69 18.18 -1.62 0.57
C ILE A 69 19.65 -1.22 0.78
N ASN A 70 20.29 -0.78 -0.28
CA ASN A 70 21.60 -0.18 -0.21
C ASN A 70 21.44 1.34 -0.01
N PHE A 71 21.47 1.77 1.24
CA PHE A 71 21.26 3.16 1.62
C PHE A 71 22.53 4.01 1.42
N ASN A 72 22.35 5.28 1.06
CA ASN A 72 23.44 6.20 0.74
C ASN A 72 23.33 7.58 1.42
N THR A 73 22.19 7.87 2.07
CA THR A 73 21.93 9.15 2.72
C THR A 73 21.12 8.99 3.99
N LEU A 74 21.20 9.99 4.87
CA LEU A 74 20.32 10.18 6.04
C LEU A 74 19.41 11.40 5.89
N ALA A 75 19.50 12.12 4.76
CA ALA A 75 18.61 13.23 4.45
C ALA A 75 17.19 12.74 4.20
N PRO A 76 16.17 13.27 4.90
CA PRO A 76 14.81 12.71 4.83
C PRO A 76 14.11 12.92 3.49
N LEU A 77 14.47 13.94 2.74
CA LEU A 77 13.78 14.39 1.53
C LEU A 77 14.68 14.42 0.28
N GLN A 78 15.84 13.75 0.29
CA GLN A 78 16.71 13.70 -0.87
C GLN A 78 16.05 12.97 -2.04
N GLU A 79 15.85 13.66 -3.16
CA GLU A 79 15.35 13.05 -4.39
C GLU A 79 16.36 12.04 -4.94
N GLY A 80 15.88 10.81 -5.23
CA GLY A 80 16.74 9.70 -5.65
C GLY A 80 17.68 9.16 -4.58
N GLY A 81 17.59 9.66 -3.34
CA GLY A 81 18.28 9.13 -2.18
C GLY A 81 17.66 7.82 -1.70
N SER A 82 18.48 7.00 -1.05
CA SER A 82 18.04 5.75 -0.41
C SER A 82 18.38 5.80 1.07
N ASN A 83 17.36 5.95 1.90
CA ASN A 83 17.51 5.98 3.36
C ASN A 83 17.61 4.57 3.95
N PRO A 84 18.28 4.41 5.11
CA PRO A 84 18.31 3.15 5.82
C PRO A 84 16.89 2.71 6.20
N PRO A 85 16.60 1.40 6.22
CA PRO A 85 15.34 0.91 6.74
C PRO A 85 15.23 1.27 8.23
N SER A 86 14.21 2.03 8.60
CA SER A 86 13.98 2.46 9.98
C SER A 86 13.14 1.48 10.81
N GLY A 87 12.75 0.34 10.25
CA GLY A 87 11.82 -0.60 10.88
C GLY A 87 10.35 -0.19 10.73
N GLY A 88 10.08 0.93 10.06
CA GLY A 88 8.73 1.46 9.79
C GLY A 88 8.57 2.92 10.17
N ILE A 89 7.49 3.51 9.68
CA ILE A 89 7.10 4.89 10.01
C ILE A 89 6.84 4.98 11.51
N GLY A 90 7.42 6.03 12.13
CA GLY A 90 7.27 6.27 13.56
C GLY A 90 8.25 5.50 14.46
N PHE A 91 9.25 4.80 13.92
CA PHE A 91 10.32 4.21 14.74
C PHE A 91 11.39 5.25 15.13
N THR A 92 11.89 6.01 14.18
CA THR A 92 12.87 7.05 14.45
C THR A 92 12.24 8.45 14.48
N THR A 93 11.17 8.67 13.73
CA THR A 93 10.49 9.97 13.64
C THR A 93 8.98 9.75 13.77
N GLU A 94 8.36 10.53 14.64
CA GLU A 94 6.94 10.46 14.93
C GLU A 94 6.09 11.07 13.81
N THR A 95 4.84 10.61 13.76
CA THR A 95 3.77 11.15 12.91
C THR A 95 2.64 11.70 13.78
N LEU A 96 1.79 12.55 13.23
CA LEU A 96 0.67 13.14 13.99
C LEU A 96 -0.28 12.06 14.54
N LEU A 97 -0.56 11.05 13.73
CA LEU A 97 -1.52 9.98 14.02
C LEU A 97 -0.89 8.61 13.81
N ILE A 98 -1.51 7.58 14.36
CA ILE A 98 -1.21 6.18 14.08
C ILE A 98 -2.50 5.43 13.72
N ARG A 99 -2.42 4.57 12.71
CA ARG A 99 -3.52 3.70 12.33
C ARG A 99 -3.63 2.51 13.29
N ALA A 100 -4.85 2.19 13.73
CA ALA A 100 -5.11 0.97 14.49
C ALA A 100 -4.95 -0.27 13.59
N GLY A 101 -4.31 -1.32 14.11
CA GLY A 101 -4.05 -2.55 13.35
C GLY A 101 -5.26 -3.46 13.23
N ASP A 102 -6.26 -3.31 14.07
CA ASP A 102 -7.44 -4.14 14.17
C ASP A 102 -8.74 -3.45 13.74
N GLU A 103 -8.64 -2.22 13.24
CA GLU A 103 -9.76 -1.44 12.71
C GLU A 103 -9.59 -1.12 11.22
N PHE A 104 -10.71 -1.08 10.49
CA PHE A 104 -10.69 -0.91 9.02
C PHE A 104 -10.11 0.45 8.59
N SER A 105 -10.47 1.52 9.30
CA SER A 105 -10.10 2.89 8.94
C SER A 105 -10.11 3.86 10.12
N ALA A 106 -9.51 3.45 11.25
CA ALA A 106 -9.38 4.27 12.45
C ALA A 106 -7.93 4.72 12.67
N PHE A 107 -7.80 5.97 13.09
CA PHE A 107 -6.53 6.65 13.35
C PHE A 107 -6.61 7.32 14.71
N TYR A 108 -5.62 7.06 15.55
CA TYR A 108 -5.55 7.59 16.91
C TYR A 108 -4.41 8.58 17.06
N GLY A 109 -4.57 9.50 17.98
CA GLY A 109 -3.55 10.49 18.26
C GLY A 109 -2.24 9.88 18.73
N ARG A 110 -1.13 10.38 18.20
CA ARG A 110 0.23 10.01 18.57
C ARG A 110 1.03 11.24 18.96
N LEU A 111 1.67 11.94 18.02
CA LEU A 111 2.25 13.25 18.25
C LEU A 111 1.17 14.29 18.55
N ALA A 112 0.07 14.26 17.81
CA ALA A 112 -1.14 14.98 18.18
C ALA A 112 -1.97 14.14 19.16
N ASP A 113 -2.32 14.68 20.33
CA ASP A 113 -3.15 13.99 21.32
C ASP A 113 -4.66 14.23 21.10
N ARG A 114 -5.02 15.17 20.25
CA ARG A 114 -6.40 15.49 19.85
C ARG A 114 -6.49 15.85 18.37
N ILE A 115 -7.62 15.50 17.80
CA ILE A 115 -8.00 15.79 16.42
C ILE A 115 -9.46 16.21 16.37
N GLY A 116 -9.78 17.26 15.61
CA GLY A 116 -11.14 17.74 15.35
C GLY A 116 -11.34 18.01 13.87
N VAL A 117 -12.58 17.87 13.41
CA VAL A 117 -12.96 18.10 12.02
C VAL A 117 -14.20 18.99 12.00
N THR A 118 -14.23 20.01 11.16
CA THR A 118 -15.41 20.84 10.96
C THR A 118 -16.56 20.06 10.32
N ASP A 119 -17.81 20.50 10.50
CA ASP A 119 -19.01 19.82 9.98
C ASP A 119 -19.00 19.67 8.45
N ASP A 120 -18.45 20.65 7.74
CA ASP A 120 -18.27 20.64 6.29
C ASP A 120 -17.06 19.79 5.84
N ARG A 121 -16.26 19.32 6.82
CA ARG A 121 -15.02 18.56 6.60
C ARG A 121 -13.92 19.31 5.84
N MET A 122 -13.98 20.65 5.78
CA MET A 122 -13.01 21.47 5.07
C MET A 122 -11.83 21.90 5.95
N ALA A 123 -11.93 21.71 7.27
CA ALA A 123 -10.82 21.97 8.17
C ALA A 123 -10.60 20.83 9.17
N LEU A 124 -9.32 20.59 9.47
CA LEU A 124 -8.84 19.55 10.38
C LEU A 124 -7.94 20.20 11.42
N VAL A 125 -8.33 20.10 12.69
CA VAL A 125 -7.61 20.70 13.81
C VAL A 125 -6.83 19.63 14.56
N PHE A 126 -5.57 19.89 14.88
CA PHE A 126 -4.74 19.04 15.72
C PHE A 126 -4.27 19.79 16.96
N ARG A 127 -4.15 19.06 18.07
CA ARG A 127 -3.45 19.52 19.26
C ARG A 127 -2.22 18.68 19.51
N ILE A 128 -1.04 19.28 19.48
CA ILE A 128 0.23 18.60 19.78
C ILE A 128 0.30 18.24 21.26
N ASN A 129 0.75 17.03 21.57
CA ASN A 129 0.91 16.54 22.92
C ASN A 129 1.92 17.39 23.70
N SER A 130 1.54 17.89 24.87
CA SER A 130 2.39 18.77 25.69
C SER A 130 3.69 18.12 26.18
N LYS A 131 3.77 16.78 26.15
CA LYS A 131 4.96 16.03 26.55
C LYS A 131 5.89 15.73 25.37
N ALA A 132 5.46 16.04 24.16
CA ALA A 132 6.21 15.70 22.96
C ALA A 132 7.51 16.52 22.87
N THR A 133 8.62 15.80 22.77
CA THR A 133 9.95 16.38 22.62
C THR A 133 10.74 15.64 21.55
N TRP A 134 11.62 16.36 20.91
CA TRP A 134 12.70 15.79 20.12
C TRP A 134 13.69 15.05 21.03
N ASN A 135 14.51 14.16 20.46
CA ASN A 135 15.49 13.38 21.24
C ASN A 135 16.64 14.22 21.79
N ASP A 136 16.78 15.46 21.36
CA ASP A 136 17.68 16.48 21.93
C ASP A 136 17.04 17.30 23.07
N GLY A 137 15.77 17.01 23.40
CA GLY A 137 15.02 17.64 24.48
C GLY A 137 14.23 18.90 24.09
N VAL A 138 14.32 19.36 22.85
CA VAL A 138 13.53 20.51 22.36
C VAL A 138 12.05 20.11 22.26
N PRO A 139 11.09 20.93 22.75
CA PRO A 139 9.66 20.66 22.58
C PRO A 139 9.25 20.60 21.11
N ILE A 140 8.31 19.71 20.78
CA ILE A 140 7.68 19.64 19.46
C ILE A 140 6.47 20.57 19.47
N THR A 141 6.36 21.42 18.46
CA THR A 141 5.33 22.45 18.36
C THR A 141 4.58 22.40 17.02
N ALA A 142 3.52 23.20 16.91
CA ALA A 142 2.79 23.40 15.65
C ALA A 142 3.71 23.88 14.52
N GLU A 143 4.78 24.61 14.86
CA GLU A 143 5.73 25.12 13.88
C GLU A 143 6.54 24.03 13.18
N ASP A 144 6.88 22.91 13.87
CA ASP A 144 7.55 21.77 13.25
C ASP A 144 6.67 21.12 12.18
N VAL A 145 5.36 21.06 12.45
CA VAL A 145 4.38 20.54 11.48
C VAL A 145 4.30 21.46 10.26
N ILE A 146 4.11 22.76 10.47
CA ILE A 146 4.04 23.75 9.39
C ILE A 146 5.32 23.71 8.54
N TYR A 147 6.48 23.69 9.20
CA TYR A 147 7.78 23.58 8.52
C TYR A 147 7.84 22.33 7.64
N THR A 148 7.44 21.18 8.18
CA THR A 148 7.46 19.90 7.45
C THR A 148 6.65 19.97 6.16
N TYR A 149 5.40 20.40 6.25
CA TYR A 149 4.52 20.44 5.07
C TYR A 149 4.92 21.53 4.07
N LYS A 150 5.45 22.65 4.55
CA LYS A 150 6.01 23.69 3.67
C LYS A 150 7.16 23.13 2.84
N VAL A 151 8.15 22.53 3.48
CA VAL A 151 9.32 21.94 2.80
C VAL A 151 8.91 20.83 1.84
N MET A 152 7.99 19.95 2.26
CA MET A 152 7.47 18.89 1.39
C MET A 152 6.74 19.45 0.17
N GLY A 153 5.94 20.51 0.33
CA GLY A 153 5.23 21.17 -0.77
C GLY A 153 6.17 21.83 -1.78
N GLU A 154 7.30 22.37 -1.33
CA GLU A 154 8.31 22.98 -2.18
C GLU A 154 9.14 21.96 -2.97
N ILE A 155 9.39 20.77 -2.40
CA ILE A 155 10.29 19.76 -2.96
C ILE A 155 9.54 18.71 -3.76
N LEU A 156 8.40 18.24 -3.28
CA LEU A 156 7.63 17.19 -3.92
C LEU A 156 6.80 17.76 -5.06
N THR A 157 7.42 18.03 -6.20
CA THR A 157 6.79 18.53 -7.43
C THR A 157 5.62 17.65 -7.94
N ARG A 158 5.40 16.50 -7.36
CA ARG A 158 4.33 15.55 -7.69
C ARG A 158 3.12 15.58 -6.75
N GLY A 159 3.03 16.53 -5.83
CA GLY A 159 1.83 17.00 -5.12
C GLY A 159 0.90 16.00 -4.42
N ALA A 160 1.07 14.69 -4.60
CA ALA A 160 0.11 13.69 -4.10
C ALA A 160 -0.03 13.70 -2.56
N TYR A 161 0.98 14.14 -1.84
CA TYR A 161 1.01 14.15 -0.38
C TYR A 161 0.45 15.43 0.24
N THR A 162 0.35 16.52 -0.52
CA THR A 162 0.00 17.84 0.00
C THR A 162 -1.08 18.58 -0.81
N ASN A 163 -1.45 18.10 -2.00
CA ASN A 163 -2.40 18.77 -2.91
C ASN A 163 -3.81 18.99 -2.32
N PHE A 164 -4.18 18.21 -1.31
CA PHE A 164 -5.45 18.35 -0.62
C PHE A 164 -5.42 19.42 0.49
N ILE A 165 -4.26 19.99 0.77
CA ILE A 165 -4.03 21.02 1.79
C ILE A 165 -3.95 22.37 1.09
N ASP A 166 -4.81 23.29 1.45
CA ASP A 166 -4.78 24.68 1.00
C ASP A 166 -3.79 25.50 1.84
N SER A 167 -3.93 25.42 3.16
CA SER A 167 -3.02 26.08 4.10
C SER A 167 -2.92 25.33 5.43
N ILE A 168 -1.87 25.60 6.19
CA ILE A 168 -1.70 25.14 7.58
C ILE A 168 -1.36 26.36 8.42
N GLU A 169 -2.11 26.59 9.49
CA GLU A 169 -1.96 27.73 10.36
C GLU A 169 -1.79 27.28 11.83
N ALA A 170 -0.83 27.85 12.54
CA ALA A 170 -0.75 27.71 13.98
C ALA A 170 -1.78 28.62 14.66
N LEU A 171 -2.61 28.04 15.51
CA LEU A 171 -3.54 28.79 16.35
C LEU A 171 -2.87 29.23 17.66
N ASP A 172 -1.94 28.40 18.14
CA ASP A 172 -0.99 28.67 19.21
C ASP A 172 0.21 27.69 19.10
N GLU A 173 1.08 27.59 20.10
CA GLU A 173 2.25 26.70 20.08
C GLU A 173 1.89 25.22 19.88
N ARG A 174 0.65 24.80 20.22
CA ARG A 174 0.22 23.41 20.22
C ARG A 174 -0.98 23.11 19.32
N HIS A 175 -1.79 24.10 19.01
CA HIS A 175 -2.94 23.92 18.14
C HIS A 175 -2.63 24.44 16.74
N LEU A 176 -3.03 23.65 15.75
CA LEU A 176 -2.89 24.00 14.35
C LEU A 176 -4.11 23.53 13.56
N VAL A 177 -4.42 24.23 12.49
CA VAL A 177 -5.49 23.88 11.56
C VAL A 177 -4.92 23.64 10.17
N PHE A 178 -5.37 22.54 9.56
CA PHE A 178 -5.20 22.25 8.14
C PHE A 178 -6.48 22.70 7.43
N ASN A 179 -6.40 23.69 6.58
CA ASN A 179 -7.46 24.05 5.67
C ASN A 179 -7.33 23.21 4.39
N LEU A 180 -8.41 22.60 3.94
CA LEU A 180 -8.40 21.61 2.87
C LEU A 180 -9.01 22.19 1.59
N THR A 181 -8.51 21.71 0.43
CA THR A 181 -9.04 22.06 -0.89
C THR A 181 -10.31 21.26 -1.25
N GLU A 182 -10.56 20.18 -0.54
CA GLU A 182 -11.71 19.27 -0.69
C GLU A 182 -12.11 18.69 0.67
N PRO A 183 -13.34 18.22 0.86
CA PRO A 183 -13.76 17.62 2.11
C PRO A 183 -12.89 16.43 2.51
N LEU A 184 -12.48 16.41 3.80
CA LEU A 184 -11.65 15.36 4.38
C LEU A 184 -12.16 13.97 4.05
N ASN A 185 -11.29 13.14 3.52
CA ASN A 185 -11.53 11.73 3.26
C ASN A 185 -10.45 10.85 3.90
N VAL A 186 -10.63 9.53 3.84
CA VAL A 186 -9.69 8.60 4.49
C VAL A 186 -8.29 8.63 3.85
N PHE A 187 -8.17 8.92 2.56
CA PHE A 187 -6.88 9.03 1.89
C PHE A 187 -6.07 10.22 2.43
N ASN A 188 -6.72 11.36 2.67
CA ASN A 188 -6.06 12.53 3.24
C ASN A 188 -5.45 12.19 4.62
N ILE A 189 -6.21 11.49 5.48
CA ILE A 189 -5.70 11.05 6.80
C ILE A 189 -4.57 10.02 6.67
N ILE A 190 -4.66 9.10 5.71
CA ILE A 190 -3.56 8.16 5.43
C ILE A 190 -2.29 8.93 5.04
N MET A 191 -2.38 9.95 4.21
CA MET A 191 -1.23 10.77 3.83
C MET A 191 -0.65 11.53 5.03
N ILE A 192 -1.51 12.12 5.86
CA ILE A 192 -1.10 12.78 7.11
C ILE A 192 -0.41 11.80 8.06
N GLN A 193 -0.98 10.60 8.23
CA GLN A 193 -0.44 9.55 9.11
C GLN A 193 0.92 9.02 8.60
N TYR A 194 1.17 9.03 7.29
CA TYR A 194 2.44 8.60 6.70
C TYR A 194 3.50 9.71 6.66
N THR A 195 3.16 10.94 7.02
CA THR A 195 4.09 12.08 7.01
C THR A 195 4.87 12.16 8.32
N PRO A 196 6.19 11.84 8.34
CA PRO A 196 7.04 12.03 9.51
C PRO A 196 7.27 13.52 9.74
N ILE A 197 7.13 14.00 10.96
CA ILE A 197 7.35 15.41 11.30
C ILE A 197 8.84 15.66 11.48
N LEU A 198 9.33 16.74 10.87
CA LEU A 198 10.74 17.12 10.87
C LEU A 198 11.04 18.21 11.91
N PRO A 199 12.19 18.17 12.61
CA PRO A 199 12.59 19.22 13.55
C PRO A 199 12.96 20.51 12.81
N ALA A 200 12.11 21.52 12.92
CA ALA A 200 12.32 22.81 12.27
C ALA A 200 13.62 23.50 12.75
N HIS A 201 13.91 23.43 14.05
CA HIS A 201 15.14 24.01 14.64
C HIS A 201 16.43 23.39 14.09
N TYR A 202 16.40 22.10 13.70
CA TYR A 202 17.55 21.40 13.14
C TYR A 202 17.70 21.63 11.63
N TRP A 203 16.57 21.51 10.86
CA TRP A 203 16.61 21.53 9.41
C TRP A 203 16.56 22.94 8.80
N ARG A 204 16.18 24.01 9.53
CA ARG A 204 16.25 25.40 9.02
C ARG A 204 17.66 25.86 8.68
N GLU A 205 18.66 25.35 9.39
CA GLU A 205 20.07 25.64 9.15
C GLU A 205 20.75 24.63 8.22
N ARG A 206 19.99 23.64 7.75
CA ARG A 206 20.45 22.53 6.91
C ARG A 206 19.44 22.28 5.79
N ASP A 207 19.94 21.79 4.66
CA ASP A 207 19.08 21.41 3.54
C ASP A 207 18.63 19.93 3.71
N PRO A 208 17.34 19.65 3.95
CA PRO A 208 16.84 18.28 4.12
C PRO A 208 16.86 17.46 2.82
N THR A 209 17.20 18.08 1.68
CA THR A 209 17.35 17.44 0.38
C THR A 209 18.79 17.12 0.03
N ALA A 210 19.74 17.79 0.67
CA ALA A 210 21.16 17.55 0.43
C ALA A 210 21.61 16.26 1.11
N SER A 211 22.35 15.43 0.36
CA SER A 211 22.88 14.17 0.92
C SER A 211 23.71 14.41 2.18
N THR A 212 23.37 13.74 3.24
CA THR A 212 24.11 13.82 4.51
C THR A 212 24.34 12.42 5.11
N LYS A 213 25.41 12.33 5.91
CA LYS A 213 25.72 11.18 6.77
C LYS A 213 25.65 11.55 8.26
N GLU A 214 25.34 12.81 8.56
CA GLU A 214 25.10 13.26 9.93
C GLU A 214 23.80 12.64 10.43
N ILE A 215 23.84 12.13 11.67
CA ILE A 215 22.67 11.56 12.32
C ILE A 215 21.70 12.70 12.65
N PRO A 216 20.50 12.72 12.07
CA PRO A 216 19.56 13.80 12.31
C PRO A 216 18.92 13.69 13.70
N VAL A 217 18.46 14.81 14.22
CA VAL A 217 17.56 14.86 15.37
C VAL A 217 16.25 14.18 15.00
N THR A 218 15.75 13.33 15.89
CA THR A 218 14.53 12.53 15.69
C THR A 218 13.62 12.60 16.92
N SER A 219 12.40 12.08 16.84
CA SER A 219 11.41 12.16 17.92
C SER A 219 10.89 10.80 18.37
N GLY A 220 11.28 9.74 17.68
CA GLY A 220 10.71 8.41 17.85
C GLY A 220 11.34 7.57 18.97
N PRO A 221 10.79 6.35 19.21
CA PRO A 221 11.26 5.43 20.25
C PRO A 221 12.66 4.84 20.00
N TYR A 222 13.16 4.93 18.77
CA TYR A 222 14.50 4.49 18.39
C TYR A 222 15.30 5.65 17.79
N GLN A 223 16.60 5.62 18.01
CA GLN A 223 17.56 6.51 17.36
C GLN A 223 18.65 5.70 16.66
N LEU A 224 19.26 6.29 15.64
CA LEU A 224 20.37 5.67 14.94
C LEU A 224 21.58 5.61 15.88
N LYS A 225 22.11 4.40 16.08
CA LYS A 225 23.29 4.15 16.91
C LYS A 225 24.56 4.04 16.08
N GLU A 226 24.53 3.20 15.05
CA GLU A 226 25.68 2.94 14.20
C GLU A 226 25.25 2.64 12.77
N ILE A 227 26.05 3.10 11.82
CA ILE A 227 25.86 2.83 10.39
C ILE A 227 27.19 2.41 9.76
N LYS A 228 27.17 1.29 9.04
CA LYS A 228 28.25 0.85 8.16
C LYS A 228 27.69 0.66 6.75
N LEU A 229 27.98 1.64 5.90
CA LEU A 229 27.48 1.65 4.52
C LEU A 229 27.77 0.33 3.81
N GLY A 230 26.76 -0.20 3.13
CA GLY A 230 26.83 -1.48 2.43
C GLY A 230 26.90 -2.72 3.33
N ARG A 231 26.83 -2.58 4.65
CA ARG A 231 26.91 -3.70 5.59
C ARG A 231 25.73 -3.77 6.54
N TYR A 232 25.49 -2.72 7.36
CA TYR A 232 24.38 -2.70 8.31
C TYR A 232 24.06 -1.29 8.81
N VAL A 233 22.87 -1.18 9.38
CA VAL A 233 22.44 -0.08 10.23
C VAL A 233 21.92 -0.64 11.56
N GLU A 234 22.28 0.00 12.66
CA GLU A 234 21.86 -0.39 14.02
C GLU A 234 21.19 0.80 14.70
N TYR A 235 20.02 0.53 15.27
CA TYR A 235 19.23 1.46 16.05
C TYR A 235 19.19 0.99 17.49
N GLU A 236 19.19 1.95 18.44
CA GLU A 236 19.00 1.69 19.86
C GLU A 236 17.72 2.35 20.35
N ARG A 237 17.07 1.73 21.31
CA ARG A 237 15.87 2.27 21.94
C ARG A 237 16.24 3.50 22.79
N VAL A 238 15.46 4.57 22.64
CA VAL A 238 15.61 5.82 23.41
C VAL A 238 15.08 5.58 24.83
N PRO A 239 15.94 5.64 25.89
CA PRO A 239 15.51 5.29 27.25
C PRO A 239 14.42 6.22 27.79
N ASN A 240 14.54 7.51 27.51
CA ASN A 240 13.64 8.56 27.99
C ASN A 240 12.69 9.05 26.89
N TYR A 241 12.29 8.13 25.98
CA TYR A 241 11.34 8.45 24.93
C TYR A 241 10.05 9.04 25.55
N TRP A 242 9.68 10.24 25.10
CA TRP A 242 8.55 11.00 25.64
C TRP A 242 7.21 10.26 25.52
N GLY A 243 7.04 9.53 24.44
CA GLY A 243 5.77 8.86 24.08
C GLY A 243 5.65 7.42 24.58
N LYS A 244 6.52 6.92 25.49
CA LYS A 244 6.53 5.52 25.93
C LYS A 244 5.23 5.09 26.66
N ASP A 245 4.58 6.03 27.34
CA ASP A 245 3.42 5.76 28.19
C ASP A 245 2.08 6.19 27.54
N ILE A 246 2.10 6.78 26.31
CA ILE A 246 0.85 7.09 25.63
C ILE A 246 0.15 5.80 25.18
N PRO A 247 -1.20 5.74 25.19
CA PRO A 247 -1.95 4.51 24.97
C PRO A 247 -1.58 3.78 23.69
N VAL A 248 -1.39 4.50 22.60
CA VAL A 248 -1.04 3.94 21.28
C VAL A 248 0.35 3.31 21.20
N ASN A 249 1.25 3.60 22.16
CA ASN A 249 2.63 3.11 22.17
C ASN A 249 2.88 2.09 23.29
N ARG A 250 2.02 2.04 24.31
CA ARG A 250 2.20 1.11 25.43
C ARG A 250 2.22 -0.33 24.94
N GLY A 251 3.18 -1.13 25.44
CA GLY A 251 3.39 -2.52 25.01
C GLY A 251 4.14 -2.69 23.69
N ARG A 252 4.61 -1.60 23.07
CA ARG A 252 5.34 -1.59 21.80
C ARG A 252 6.81 -1.19 22.01
N TYR A 253 7.64 -1.35 20.95
CA TYR A 253 9.06 -0.94 20.94
C TYR A 253 9.88 -1.63 22.05
N ASN A 254 9.84 -2.96 22.03
CA ASN A 254 10.33 -3.75 23.16
C ASN A 254 11.81 -4.15 23.05
N PHE A 255 12.41 -4.11 21.85
CA PHE A 255 13.82 -4.43 21.67
C PHE A 255 14.73 -3.27 22.08
N ASP A 256 15.87 -3.56 22.73
CA ASP A 256 16.87 -2.54 23.02
C ASP A 256 17.63 -2.14 21.76
N VAL A 257 17.88 -3.10 20.87
CA VAL A 257 18.63 -2.91 19.65
C VAL A 257 17.89 -3.53 18.46
N MET A 258 17.75 -2.77 17.39
CA MET A 258 17.28 -3.25 16.10
C MET A 258 18.39 -3.08 15.07
N ARG A 259 18.76 -4.17 14.38
CA ARG A 259 19.82 -4.18 13.40
C ARG A 259 19.33 -4.70 12.06
N HIS A 260 19.61 -3.97 10.99
CA HIS A 260 19.37 -4.39 9.61
C HIS A 260 20.69 -4.68 8.91
N GLU A 261 20.92 -5.95 8.60
CA GLU A 261 22.08 -6.41 7.83
C GLU A 261 21.79 -6.31 6.33
N VAL A 262 22.70 -5.71 5.58
CA VAL A 262 22.56 -5.54 4.13
C VAL A 262 23.03 -6.81 3.41
N TYR A 263 22.14 -7.36 2.58
CA TYR A 263 22.43 -8.52 1.74
C TYR A 263 22.17 -8.19 0.27
N ARG A 264 22.95 -8.78 -0.62
CA ARG A 264 22.83 -8.57 -2.05
C ARG A 264 21.54 -9.13 -2.64
N ASP A 265 21.15 -10.30 -2.19
CA ASP A 265 20.01 -11.05 -2.75
C ASP A 265 19.37 -11.99 -1.72
N ALA A 266 18.16 -12.46 -2.05
CA ALA A 266 17.37 -13.33 -1.20
C ALA A 266 18.03 -14.71 -0.96
N THR A 267 18.88 -15.20 -1.87
CA THR A 267 19.57 -16.48 -1.69
C THR A 267 20.57 -16.40 -0.52
N VAL A 268 21.33 -15.31 -0.47
CA VAL A 268 22.26 -15.05 0.64
C VAL A 268 21.50 -14.83 1.96
N ILE A 269 20.34 -14.17 1.92
CA ILE A 269 19.49 -13.98 3.11
C ILE A 269 19.02 -15.33 3.66
N ARG A 270 18.58 -16.26 2.81
CA ARG A 270 18.14 -17.61 3.23
C ARG A 270 19.26 -18.37 3.92
N GLU A 271 20.46 -18.31 3.36
CA GLU A 271 21.62 -18.95 3.99
C GLU A 271 22.03 -18.28 5.31
N ALA A 272 21.95 -16.93 5.39
CA ALA A 272 22.19 -16.20 6.63
C ALA A 272 21.17 -16.58 7.72
N PHE A 273 19.89 -16.71 7.35
CA PHE A 273 18.84 -17.18 8.26
C PHE A 273 19.12 -18.59 8.78
N ARG A 274 19.44 -19.54 7.89
CA ARG A 274 19.74 -20.93 8.26
C ARG A 274 20.93 -21.05 9.21
N LYS A 275 21.90 -20.12 9.11
CA LYS A 275 23.07 -20.02 10.00
C LYS A 275 22.81 -19.24 11.29
N GLY A 276 21.59 -18.73 11.53
CA GLY A 276 21.25 -17.93 12.70
C GLY A 276 21.88 -16.53 12.73
N LEU A 277 22.36 -16.02 11.59
CA LEU A 277 22.94 -14.67 11.48
C LEU A 277 21.89 -13.57 11.46
N ILE A 278 20.67 -13.90 11.09
CA ILE A 278 19.48 -13.04 11.16
C ILE A 278 18.35 -13.77 11.87
N ASP A 279 17.48 -13.03 12.52
CA ASP A 279 16.44 -13.59 13.38
C ASP A 279 15.16 -13.96 12.65
N LEU A 280 14.86 -13.25 11.56
CA LEU A 280 13.67 -13.54 10.76
C LEU A 280 13.84 -13.16 9.30
N TRP A 281 12.98 -13.76 8.46
CA TRP A 281 12.86 -13.46 7.04
C TRP A 281 11.41 -13.59 6.57
N THR A 282 10.94 -12.65 5.76
CA THR A 282 9.66 -12.76 5.06
C THR A 282 9.90 -13.29 3.65
N GLU A 283 9.56 -14.56 3.44
CA GLU A 283 9.77 -15.25 2.17
C GLU A 283 8.71 -14.85 1.14
N GLN A 284 9.15 -14.26 0.06
CA GLN A 284 8.28 -13.84 -1.05
C GLN A 284 8.06 -14.96 -2.06
N ASP A 285 8.98 -15.92 -2.15
CA ASP A 285 8.94 -16.98 -3.14
C ASP A 285 8.42 -18.29 -2.53
N VAL A 286 7.26 -18.73 -3.01
CA VAL A 286 6.58 -19.94 -2.52
C VAL A 286 7.41 -21.20 -2.73
N ARG A 287 8.30 -21.26 -3.72
CA ARG A 287 9.18 -22.41 -3.98
C ARG A 287 10.14 -22.65 -2.84
N TYR A 288 10.75 -21.56 -2.34
CA TYR A 288 11.67 -21.65 -1.21
C TYR A 288 10.91 -21.86 0.11
N TRP A 289 9.70 -21.29 0.23
CA TRP A 289 8.85 -21.57 1.38
C TRP A 289 8.53 -23.05 1.52
N HIS A 290 8.38 -23.76 0.41
CA HIS A 290 8.00 -25.16 0.38
C HIS A 290 9.07 -26.12 0.94
N GLY A 291 10.36 -25.84 0.79
CA GLY A 291 11.39 -26.79 1.19
C GLY A 291 12.63 -26.22 1.87
N SER A 292 12.90 -24.91 1.69
CA SER A 292 14.19 -24.35 2.16
C SER A 292 14.32 -24.24 3.68
N TYR A 293 13.21 -24.31 4.41
CA TYR A 293 13.16 -24.16 5.87
C TYR A 293 12.81 -25.47 6.59
N ASP A 294 12.67 -26.58 5.86
CA ASP A 294 12.44 -27.90 6.41
C ASP A 294 13.81 -28.50 6.85
N ILE A 295 14.35 -27.93 7.91
CA ILE A 295 15.65 -28.25 8.51
C ILE A 295 15.45 -28.73 9.94
N PRO A 296 16.42 -29.45 10.54
CA PRO A 296 16.29 -30.02 11.90
C PRO A 296 15.86 -29.02 12.96
N ALA A 297 16.22 -27.74 12.80
CA ALA A 297 15.80 -26.67 13.69
C ALA A 297 14.27 -26.44 13.70
N LEU A 298 13.56 -26.73 12.59
CA LEU A 298 12.10 -26.65 12.55
C LEU A 298 11.48 -27.80 13.36
N GLU A 299 11.96 -29.02 13.19
CA GLU A 299 11.48 -30.22 13.91
C GLU A 299 11.70 -30.08 15.41
N LYS A 300 12.82 -29.50 15.83
CA LYS A 300 13.12 -29.19 17.23
C LYS A 300 12.33 -27.97 17.78
N GLY A 301 11.58 -27.26 16.95
CA GLY A 301 10.84 -26.06 17.35
C GLY A 301 11.71 -24.82 17.61
N LEU A 302 12.98 -24.83 17.17
CA LEU A 302 13.93 -23.72 17.28
C LEU A 302 13.65 -22.61 16.26
N ILE A 303 12.97 -22.94 15.17
CA ILE A 303 12.41 -21.96 14.21
C ILE A 303 10.91 -22.17 14.07
N LYS A 304 10.23 -21.12 13.65
CA LYS A 304 8.78 -21.15 13.35
C LYS A 304 8.52 -20.63 11.95
N LYS A 305 7.58 -21.28 11.27
CA LYS A 305 7.00 -20.82 10.00
C LYS A 305 5.60 -20.26 10.27
N ILE A 306 5.39 -19.00 9.98
CA ILE A 306 4.11 -18.29 10.16
C ILE A 306 3.56 -17.91 8.79
N ARG A 307 2.26 -18.15 8.58
CA ARG A 307 1.52 -17.69 7.42
C ARG A 307 0.35 -16.86 7.91
N ARG A 308 0.31 -15.58 7.52
CA ARG A 308 -0.75 -14.65 7.94
C ARG A 308 -1.18 -13.77 6.78
N GLN A 309 -2.45 -13.48 6.75
CA GLN A 309 -3.03 -12.47 5.88
C GLN A 309 -3.36 -11.24 6.72
N TYR A 310 -2.90 -10.08 6.26
CA TYR A 310 -3.25 -8.80 6.85
C TYR A 310 -4.07 -8.01 5.84
N GLY A 311 -5.23 -7.51 6.28
CA GLY A 311 -6.22 -6.92 5.40
C GLY A 311 -5.92 -5.49 4.94
N ILE A 312 -4.73 -4.93 5.23
CA ILE A 312 -4.36 -3.60 4.72
C ILE A 312 -3.96 -3.63 3.24
N GLU A 313 -3.29 -4.69 2.82
CA GLU A 313 -2.88 -4.91 1.44
C GLU A 313 -3.78 -5.97 0.83
N VAL A 314 -4.56 -5.59 -0.15
CA VAL A 314 -5.44 -6.50 -0.89
C VAL A 314 -5.27 -6.26 -2.37
N GLY A 315 -5.80 -7.16 -3.19
CA GLY A 315 -5.78 -6.97 -4.63
C GLY A 315 -5.19 -8.14 -5.39
N VAL A 316 -4.82 -7.88 -6.63
CA VAL A 316 -4.22 -8.85 -7.53
C VAL A 316 -2.70 -8.73 -7.44
N ARG A 317 -2.07 -9.72 -6.77
CA ARG A 317 -0.61 -9.76 -6.59
C ARG A 317 0.14 -9.85 -7.91
N ARG A 318 -0.42 -10.59 -8.86
CA ARG A 318 0.06 -10.68 -10.24
C ARG A 318 -1.12 -10.75 -11.18
N GLY A 319 -1.09 -9.93 -12.21
CA GLY A 319 -2.07 -9.90 -13.27
C GLY A 319 -1.49 -9.37 -14.56
N ILE A 320 -2.18 -9.57 -15.66
CA ILE A 320 -1.81 -9.05 -16.97
C ILE A 320 -2.77 -7.91 -17.31
N ALA A 321 -2.27 -6.67 -17.34
CA ALA A 321 -3.02 -5.54 -17.84
C ALA A 321 -2.96 -5.51 -19.36
N LEU A 322 -4.11 -5.49 -20.01
CA LEU A 322 -4.25 -5.38 -21.47
C LEU A 322 -4.34 -3.90 -21.84
N ASN A 323 -3.62 -3.46 -22.87
CA ASN A 323 -3.64 -2.06 -23.30
C ASN A 323 -4.88 -1.76 -24.13
N ASN A 324 -5.97 -1.40 -23.47
CA ASN A 324 -7.27 -1.13 -24.10
C ASN A 324 -7.30 0.14 -24.98
N ARG A 325 -6.18 0.88 -25.08
CA ARG A 325 -6.03 1.99 -26.04
C ARG A 325 -5.83 1.49 -27.46
N LEU A 326 -5.49 0.20 -27.63
CA LEU A 326 -5.25 -0.42 -28.94
C LEU A 326 -6.55 -1.00 -29.49
N ASP A 327 -6.88 -0.67 -30.74
CA ASP A 327 -8.12 -1.09 -31.41
C ASP A 327 -8.36 -2.61 -31.33
N LYS A 328 -7.31 -3.41 -31.53
CA LYS A 328 -7.37 -4.88 -31.45
C LYS A 328 -7.76 -5.41 -30.06
N LEU A 329 -7.63 -4.59 -29.00
CA LEU A 329 -8.00 -4.92 -27.62
C LEU A 329 -9.25 -4.16 -27.14
N SER A 330 -9.85 -3.32 -27.97
CA SER A 330 -11.06 -2.56 -27.65
C SER A 330 -12.30 -3.47 -27.53
N ASP A 331 -12.36 -4.56 -28.32
CA ASP A 331 -13.46 -5.51 -28.27
C ASP A 331 -13.36 -6.42 -27.04
N ARG A 332 -14.40 -6.39 -26.19
CA ARG A 332 -14.54 -7.25 -25.00
C ARG A 332 -14.34 -8.74 -25.31
N ARG A 333 -14.84 -9.22 -26.47
CA ARG A 333 -14.74 -10.63 -26.89
C ARG A 333 -13.29 -11.08 -27.08
N VAL A 334 -12.44 -10.18 -27.60
CA VAL A 334 -11.00 -10.42 -27.72
C VAL A 334 -10.37 -10.56 -26.34
N ARG A 335 -10.64 -9.64 -25.41
CA ARG A 335 -10.09 -9.68 -24.06
C ARG A 335 -10.55 -10.93 -23.29
N GLN A 336 -11.82 -11.31 -23.46
CA GLN A 336 -12.34 -12.56 -22.91
C GLN A 336 -11.63 -13.79 -23.48
N ALA A 337 -11.37 -13.82 -24.78
CA ALA A 337 -10.65 -14.92 -25.42
C ALA A 337 -9.21 -15.04 -24.89
N LEU A 338 -8.51 -13.91 -24.73
CA LEU A 338 -7.18 -13.89 -24.09
C LEU A 338 -7.23 -14.42 -22.65
N THR A 339 -8.27 -14.08 -21.89
CA THR A 339 -8.47 -14.58 -20.52
C THR A 339 -8.72 -16.09 -20.47
N LEU A 340 -9.53 -16.62 -21.38
CA LEU A 340 -9.81 -18.06 -21.50
C LEU A 340 -8.61 -18.91 -21.90
N ALA A 341 -7.61 -18.31 -22.57
CA ALA A 341 -6.38 -18.99 -22.92
C ALA A 341 -5.39 -19.14 -21.73
N MET A 342 -5.70 -18.57 -20.56
CA MET A 342 -4.85 -18.65 -19.37
C MET A 342 -5.16 -19.91 -18.56
N ASP A 343 -4.27 -20.89 -18.60
CA ASP A 343 -4.31 -22.12 -17.78
C ASP A 343 -3.64 -21.84 -16.40
N PHE A 344 -4.40 -21.18 -15.53
CA PHE A 344 -3.94 -20.80 -14.20
C PHE A 344 -3.67 -22.01 -13.31
N GLU A 345 -4.56 -23.00 -13.31
CA GLU A 345 -4.50 -24.16 -12.41
C GLU A 345 -3.26 -25.02 -12.69
N TRP A 346 -2.93 -25.24 -13.97
CA TRP A 346 -1.68 -25.92 -14.35
C TRP A 346 -0.45 -25.13 -13.91
N GLN A 347 -0.45 -23.81 -14.15
CA GLN A 347 0.67 -22.96 -13.73
C GLN A 347 0.85 -22.97 -12.20
N ASN A 348 -0.26 -22.87 -11.45
CA ASN A 348 -0.23 -22.88 -10.00
C ASN A 348 0.31 -24.20 -9.45
N ARG A 349 -0.17 -25.36 -9.98
CA ARG A 349 0.34 -26.67 -9.58
C ARG A 349 1.83 -26.85 -9.93
N THR A 350 2.23 -26.48 -11.14
CA THR A 350 3.56 -26.78 -11.68
C THR A 350 4.63 -25.80 -11.23
N LEU A 351 4.30 -24.51 -11.18
CA LEU A 351 5.27 -23.44 -10.90
C LEU A 351 5.26 -22.99 -9.42
N HIS A 352 4.11 -23.15 -8.75
CA HIS A 352 3.87 -22.57 -7.42
C HIS A 352 3.40 -23.61 -6.39
N HIS A 353 3.53 -24.91 -6.69
CA HIS A 353 3.16 -26.01 -5.78
C HIS A 353 1.72 -25.91 -5.22
N GLY A 354 0.79 -25.29 -5.96
CA GLY A 354 -0.60 -25.11 -5.56
C GLY A 354 -0.82 -24.06 -4.45
N TYR A 355 0.18 -23.23 -4.14
CA TYR A 355 0.09 -22.30 -3.02
C TYR A 355 -0.77 -21.06 -3.28
N HIS A 356 -0.98 -20.68 -4.53
CA HIS A 356 -1.78 -19.50 -4.87
C HIS A 356 -3.25 -19.83 -5.08
N LYS A 357 -4.10 -18.86 -4.78
CA LYS A 357 -5.50 -18.85 -5.20
C LYS A 357 -5.65 -17.91 -6.39
N ARG A 358 -6.44 -18.31 -7.40
CA ARG A 358 -6.79 -17.40 -8.48
C ARG A 358 -7.60 -16.23 -7.91
N ALA A 359 -7.22 -15.02 -8.28
CA ALA A 359 -7.97 -13.83 -7.87
C ALA A 359 -9.31 -13.81 -8.64
N GLN A 360 -10.41 -13.99 -7.93
CA GLN A 360 -11.78 -13.94 -8.47
C GLN A 360 -12.40 -12.53 -8.34
N SER A 361 -11.63 -11.57 -7.88
CA SER A 361 -12.03 -10.19 -7.59
C SER A 361 -10.78 -9.30 -7.64
N PHE A 362 -10.96 -8.00 -7.85
CA PHE A 362 -9.90 -7.01 -7.65
C PHE A 362 -9.69 -6.67 -6.16
N TRP A 363 -10.62 -7.06 -5.28
CA TRP A 363 -10.54 -6.94 -3.80
C TRP A 363 -10.78 -8.29 -3.12
N PRO A 364 -10.06 -9.37 -3.47
CA PRO A 364 -10.31 -10.71 -2.98
C PRO A 364 -10.24 -10.77 -1.44
N ASP A 365 -11.05 -11.64 -0.86
CA ASP A 365 -11.13 -11.89 0.60
C ASP A 365 -11.49 -10.64 1.44
N THR A 366 -12.21 -9.67 0.85
CA THR A 366 -12.70 -8.47 1.54
C THR A 366 -14.20 -8.29 1.35
N PRO A 367 -14.87 -7.46 2.18
CA PRO A 367 -16.27 -7.09 1.96
C PRO A 367 -16.54 -6.37 0.63
N LEU A 368 -15.49 -5.85 -0.04
CA LEU A 368 -15.58 -5.11 -1.31
C LEU A 368 -15.61 -6.03 -2.53
N SER A 369 -15.33 -7.33 -2.36
CA SER A 369 -15.36 -8.34 -3.42
C SER A 369 -16.79 -8.56 -3.91
N ALA A 370 -16.99 -8.57 -5.24
CA ALA A 370 -18.25 -8.95 -5.85
C ALA A 370 -18.50 -10.45 -5.69
N GLU A 371 -19.56 -10.82 -4.98
CA GLU A 371 -19.95 -12.20 -4.75
C GLU A 371 -21.38 -12.46 -5.27
N GLY A 372 -21.63 -13.66 -5.75
CA GLY A 372 -22.96 -14.06 -6.22
C GLY A 372 -23.51 -13.14 -7.32
N VAL A 373 -24.81 -12.94 -7.35
CA VAL A 373 -25.49 -11.92 -8.17
C VAL A 373 -25.50 -10.58 -7.44
N PRO A 374 -25.66 -9.43 -8.14
CA PRO A 374 -25.66 -8.11 -7.50
C PRO A 374 -26.79 -7.99 -6.47
N SER A 375 -26.48 -7.38 -5.34
CA SER A 375 -27.45 -6.98 -4.32
C SER A 375 -28.35 -5.84 -4.84
N GLU A 376 -29.44 -5.54 -4.12
CA GLU A 376 -30.33 -4.43 -4.46
C GLU A 376 -29.56 -3.07 -4.51
N ALA A 377 -28.62 -2.85 -3.58
CA ALA A 377 -27.80 -1.64 -3.56
C ALA A 377 -26.83 -1.56 -4.76
N GLU A 378 -26.25 -2.70 -5.19
CA GLU A 378 -25.45 -2.78 -6.41
C GLU A 378 -26.31 -2.56 -7.66
N LEU A 379 -27.51 -3.17 -7.72
CA LEU A 379 -28.45 -2.99 -8.81
C LEU A 379 -28.87 -1.53 -8.96
N GLY A 380 -29.13 -0.82 -7.86
CA GLY A 380 -29.43 0.62 -7.89
C GLY A 380 -28.36 1.49 -8.55
N LEU A 381 -27.09 1.03 -8.52
CA LEU A 381 -25.98 1.71 -9.19
C LEU A 381 -25.80 1.26 -10.64
N LEU A 382 -26.11 0.03 -10.99
CA LEU A 382 -25.86 -0.59 -12.30
C LEU A 382 -27.03 -0.42 -13.26
N GLU A 383 -28.27 -0.43 -12.75
CA GLU A 383 -29.50 -0.41 -13.54
C GLU A 383 -29.61 0.74 -14.54
N PRO A 384 -29.17 1.98 -14.21
CA PRO A 384 -29.18 3.10 -15.17
C PRO A 384 -28.37 2.83 -16.45
N PHE A 385 -27.45 1.85 -16.43
CA PHE A 385 -26.53 1.52 -17.52
C PHE A 385 -26.79 0.15 -18.13
N ARG A 386 -27.99 -0.42 -17.95
CA ARG A 386 -28.34 -1.78 -18.37
C ARG A 386 -28.04 -2.06 -19.86
N GLU A 387 -28.25 -1.08 -20.71
CA GLU A 387 -28.02 -1.21 -22.15
C GLU A 387 -26.55 -0.98 -22.56
N GLU A 388 -25.72 -0.43 -21.65
CA GLU A 388 -24.33 -0.05 -21.95
C GLU A 388 -23.31 -1.08 -21.45
N ILE A 389 -23.69 -1.91 -20.49
CA ILE A 389 -22.80 -2.89 -19.87
C ILE A 389 -23.27 -4.34 -20.13
N PRO A 390 -22.36 -5.34 -19.99
CA PRO A 390 -22.72 -6.73 -20.25
C PRO A 390 -23.91 -7.20 -19.42
N SER A 391 -24.89 -7.84 -20.05
CA SER A 391 -26.11 -8.33 -19.36
C SER A 391 -25.80 -9.32 -18.24
N GLU A 392 -24.71 -10.08 -18.36
CA GLU A 392 -24.23 -11.05 -17.36
C GLU A 392 -23.92 -10.40 -16.00
N VAL A 393 -23.61 -9.08 -15.98
CA VAL A 393 -23.38 -8.29 -14.75
C VAL A 393 -24.60 -8.36 -13.81
N PHE A 394 -25.81 -8.47 -14.34
CA PHE A 394 -27.07 -8.38 -13.59
C PHE A 394 -27.57 -9.73 -13.05
N ASP A 395 -27.29 -10.83 -13.75
CA ASP A 395 -27.96 -12.10 -13.48
C ASP A 395 -26.99 -13.28 -13.22
N ARG A 396 -25.68 -13.07 -13.36
CA ARG A 396 -24.68 -14.13 -13.20
C ARG A 396 -23.58 -13.76 -12.23
N PRO A 397 -23.20 -14.70 -11.34
CA PRO A 397 -21.96 -14.55 -10.59
C PRO A 397 -20.77 -14.67 -11.55
N PHE A 398 -19.81 -13.74 -11.44
CA PHE A 398 -18.56 -13.88 -12.17
C PHE A 398 -17.70 -14.96 -11.51
N ARG A 399 -17.16 -15.86 -12.33
CA ARG A 399 -16.10 -16.79 -11.93
C ARG A 399 -15.25 -17.12 -13.15
N PHE A 400 -13.96 -17.23 -12.96
CA PHE A 400 -13.08 -17.84 -13.95
C PHE A 400 -13.35 -19.34 -13.99
N ASP A 401 -13.38 -19.92 -15.19
CA ASP A 401 -13.48 -21.36 -15.35
C ASP A 401 -12.23 -22.01 -14.73
N GLU A 402 -12.41 -23.05 -13.92
CA GLU A 402 -11.32 -23.88 -13.41
C GLU A 402 -10.90 -24.86 -14.52
N ILE A 403 -9.59 -24.94 -14.78
CA ILE A 403 -9.02 -25.77 -15.85
C ILE A 403 -8.12 -26.84 -15.19
N ASP A 404 -8.73 -27.96 -14.78
CA ASP A 404 -8.01 -29.04 -14.10
C ASP A 404 -7.55 -30.17 -15.01
N SER A 405 -8.00 -30.17 -16.25
CA SER A 405 -7.70 -31.21 -17.23
C SER A 405 -7.41 -30.63 -18.63
N VAL A 406 -6.70 -31.42 -19.43
CA VAL A 406 -6.47 -31.12 -20.86
C VAL A 406 -7.77 -30.98 -21.64
N LYS A 407 -8.82 -31.72 -21.24
CA LYS A 407 -10.16 -31.64 -21.86
C LYS A 407 -10.80 -30.28 -21.61
N GLU A 408 -10.72 -29.77 -20.38
CA GLU A 408 -11.26 -28.45 -20.01
C GLU A 408 -10.48 -27.32 -20.67
N LEU A 409 -9.14 -27.44 -20.71
CA LEU A 409 -8.31 -26.48 -21.48
C LEU A 409 -8.74 -26.45 -22.94
N ARG A 410 -8.97 -27.59 -23.56
CA ARG A 410 -9.45 -27.65 -24.97
C ARG A 410 -10.79 -26.94 -25.13
N VAL A 411 -11.76 -27.19 -24.24
CA VAL A 411 -13.06 -26.49 -24.26
C VAL A 411 -12.90 -25.00 -24.11
N SER A 412 -12.02 -24.54 -23.20
CA SER A 412 -11.71 -23.11 -23.00
C SER A 412 -11.10 -22.48 -24.25
N MET A 413 -10.15 -23.17 -24.89
CA MET A 413 -9.51 -22.74 -26.14
C MET A 413 -10.50 -22.69 -27.32
N GLU A 414 -11.43 -23.63 -27.43
CA GLU A 414 -12.50 -23.64 -28.44
C GLU A 414 -13.46 -22.44 -28.23
N LYS A 415 -13.80 -22.11 -26.98
CA LYS A 415 -14.56 -20.89 -26.63
C LYS A 415 -13.79 -19.63 -27.05
N ALA A 416 -12.50 -19.55 -26.72
CA ALA A 416 -11.63 -18.43 -27.08
C ALA A 416 -11.57 -18.23 -28.61
N HIS A 417 -11.32 -19.30 -29.37
CA HIS A 417 -11.30 -19.26 -30.83
C HIS A 417 -12.63 -18.77 -31.43
N ARG A 418 -13.77 -19.21 -30.89
CA ARG A 418 -15.09 -18.75 -31.33
C ARG A 418 -15.30 -17.26 -31.07
N LEU A 419 -14.87 -16.75 -29.91
CA LEU A 419 -14.97 -15.33 -29.56
C LEU A 419 -14.12 -14.46 -30.50
N LEU A 420 -12.89 -14.87 -30.78
CA LEU A 420 -12.00 -14.17 -31.72
C LEU A 420 -12.64 -14.11 -33.12
N ARG A 421 -13.24 -15.23 -33.60
CA ARG A 421 -13.92 -15.24 -34.88
C ARG A 421 -15.15 -14.31 -34.91
N LEU A 422 -15.94 -14.25 -33.82
CA LEU A 422 -17.05 -13.33 -33.70
C LEU A 422 -16.59 -11.86 -33.64
N ALA A 423 -15.37 -11.60 -33.17
CA ALA A 423 -14.73 -10.29 -33.17
C ALA A 423 -14.05 -9.93 -34.50
N GLY A 424 -14.20 -10.76 -35.56
CA GLY A 424 -13.65 -10.50 -36.91
C GLY A 424 -12.23 -11.03 -37.15
N TRP A 425 -11.69 -11.83 -36.21
CA TRP A 425 -10.36 -12.41 -36.31
C TRP A 425 -10.44 -13.89 -36.77
N VAL A 426 -9.77 -14.26 -37.86
CA VAL A 426 -9.78 -15.62 -38.41
C VAL A 426 -8.36 -16.14 -38.58
N VAL A 427 -8.16 -17.44 -38.52
CA VAL A 427 -6.85 -18.06 -38.74
C VAL A 427 -6.62 -18.25 -40.23
N VAL A 428 -5.59 -17.57 -40.77
CA VAL A 428 -5.13 -17.70 -42.16
C VAL A 428 -3.66 -18.12 -42.11
N ASN A 429 -3.34 -19.23 -42.77
CA ASN A 429 -1.97 -19.80 -42.80
C ASN A 429 -1.34 -19.93 -41.39
N GLY A 430 -2.13 -20.33 -40.39
CA GLY A 430 -1.67 -20.51 -39.01
C GLY A 430 -1.50 -19.22 -38.22
N LYS A 431 -1.89 -18.07 -38.75
CA LYS A 431 -1.88 -16.76 -38.08
C LYS A 431 -3.27 -16.19 -37.96
N LEU A 432 -3.59 -15.65 -36.77
CA LEU A 432 -4.83 -14.94 -36.53
C LEU A 432 -4.78 -13.59 -37.27
N THR A 433 -5.75 -13.32 -38.14
CA THR A 433 -5.72 -12.20 -39.08
C THR A 433 -7.10 -11.54 -39.11
N ASN A 434 -7.17 -10.21 -39.24
CA ASN A 434 -8.43 -9.47 -39.45
C ASN A 434 -8.80 -9.38 -40.95
N SER A 435 -9.91 -8.71 -41.25
CA SER A 435 -10.40 -8.51 -42.62
C SER A 435 -9.45 -7.68 -43.53
N GLU A 436 -8.55 -6.91 -42.92
CA GLU A 436 -7.56 -6.04 -43.62
C GLU A 436 -6.25 -6.79 -43.88
N GLY A 437 -6.12 -8.03 -43.40
CA GLY A 437 -4.92 -8.85 -43.54
C GLY A 437 -3.85 -8.60 -42.49
N GLU A 438 -4.17 -7.84 -41.42
CA GLU A 438 -3.26 -7.60 -40.30
C GLU A 438 -3.17 -8.81 -39.40
N ILE A 439 -1.95 -9.20 -39.03
CA ILE A 439 -1.70 -10.30 -38.10
C ILE A 439 -1.88 -9.83 -36.67
N PHE A 440 -2.57 -10.63 -35.85
CA PHE A 440 -2.71 -10.35 -34.41
C PHE A 440 -1.39 -10.64 -33.68
N GLU A 441 -0.72 -9.59 -33.26
CA GLU A 441 0.50 -9.66 -32.47
C GLU A 441 0.25 -9.16 -31.06
N MET A 442 0.91 -9.78 -30.06
CA MET A 442 0.89 -9.38 -28.65
C MET A 442 2.30 -9.20 -28.13
N ARG A 443 2.66 -7.95 -27.81
CA ARG A 443 3.95 -7.56 -27.24
C ARG A 443 3.80 -7.42 -25.72
N PHE A 444 4.40 -8.34 -24.99
CA PHE A 444 4.37 -8.33 -23.52
C PHE A 444 5.60 -7.61 -22.97
N LEU A 445 5.40 -6.78 -21.96
CA LEU A 445 6.44 -6.02 -21.26
C LEU A 445 6.50 -6.44 -19.79
N THR A 446 7.71 -6.59 -19.26
CA THR A 446 7.98 -6.77 -17.82
C THR A 446 9.35 -6.22 -17.46
N ASP A 447 9.56 -5.84 -16.22
CA ASP A 447 10.86 -5.52 -15.61
C ASP A 447 11.41 -6.67 -14.75
N ASN A 448 10.62 -7.75 -14.57
CA ASN A 448 10.99 -8.90 -13.78
C ASN A 448 11.24 -10.14 -14.69
N PRO A 449 12.49 -10.63 -14.79
CA PRO A 449 12.81 -11.81 -15.59
C PRO A 449 12.02 -13.08 -15.19
N GLU A 450 11.63 -13.21 -13.91
CA GLU A 450 10.87 -14.36 -13.41
C GLU A 450 9.46 -14.46 -14.04
N ASP A 451 8.90 -13.35 -14.53
CA ASP A 451 7.60 -13.36 -15.20
C ASP A 451 7.60 -14.20 -16.49
N SER A 452 8.76 -14.40 -17.09
CA SER A 452 8.89 -15.28 -18.25
C SER A 452 8.39 -16.70 -17.97
N ARG A 453 8.51 -17.17 -16.71
CA ARG A 453 8.05 -18.51 -16.30
C ARG A 453 6.53 -18.64 -16.35
N ILE A 454 5.80 -17.54 -16.13
CA ILE A 454 4.34 -17.45 -16.19
C ILE A 454 3.90 -17.20 -17.64
N LEU A 455 4.59 -16.29 -18.34
CA LEU A 455 4.19 -15.83 -19.68
C LEU A 455 4.49 -16.86 -20.77
N LEU A 456 5.63 -17.57 -20.73
CA LEU A 456 5.98 -18.52 -21.79
C LEU A 456 5.00 -19.71 -21.91
N PRO A 457 4.50 -20.33 -20.84
CA PRO A 457 3.39 -21.29 -20.95
C PRO A 457 2.12 -20.66 -21.56
N TYR A 458 1.75 -19.45 -21.13
CA TYR A 458 0.61 -18.74 -21.67
C TYR A 458 0.77 -18.44 -23.18
N PHE A 459 1.97 -18.09 -23.63
CA PHE A 459 2.25 -17.89 -25.06
C PHE A 459 2.01 -19.13 -25.91
N ARG A 460 2.24 -20.32 -25.36
CA ARG A 460 1.91 -21.56 -26.08
C ARG A 460 0.42 -21.65 -26.40
N GLN A 461 -0.45 -21.30 -25.47
CA GLN A 461 -1.90 -21.27 -25.71
C GLN A 461 -2.29 -20.17 -26.70
N LEU A 462 -1.74 -18.97 -26.57
CA LEU A 462 -1.99 -17.88 -27.51
C LEU A 462 -1.54 -18.24 -28.95
N ASN A 463 -0.38 -18.86 -29.08
CA ASN A 463 0.12 -19.31 -30.38
C ASN A 463 -0.77 -20.40 -31.00
N GLN A 464 -1.43 -21.26 -30.21
CA GLN A 464 -2.42 -22.22 -30.70
C GLN A 464 -3.67 -21.53 -31.28
N LEU A 465 -4.01 -20.33 -30.77
CA LEU A 465 -5.07 -19.48 -31.34
C LEU A 465 -4.60 -18.71 -32.59
N GLY A 466 -3.34 -18.85 -33.00
CA GLY A 466 -2.73 -18.14 -34.14
C GLY A 466 -2.21 -16.74 -33.77
N ILE A 467 -2.22 -16.35 -32.49
CA ILE A 467 -1.71 -15.06 -32.01
C ILE A 467 -0.19 -15.12 -31.93
N SER A 468 0.49 -14.17 -32.58
CA SER A 468 1.95 -14.02 -32.48
C SER A 468 2.32 -13.33 -31.18
N THR A 469 3.25 -13.90 -30.40
CA THR A 469 3.62 -13.36 -29.08
C THR A 469 5.10 -13.00 -29.01
N SER A 470 5.42 -11.93 -28.31
CA SER A 470 6.79 -11.55 -27.97
C SER A 470 6.88 -11.06 -26.54
N LEU A 471 8.03 -11.30 -25.89
CA LEU A 471 8.32 -10.83 -24.53
C LEU A 471 9.52 -9.90 -24.54
N ARG A 472 9.35 -8.73 -23.93
CA ARG A 472 10.44 -7.83 -23.63
C ARG A 472 10.63 -7.72 -22.12
N VAL A 473 11.74 -8.21 -21.63
CA VAL A 473 12.23 -7.93 -20.28
C VAL A 473 13.05 -6.66 -20.37
N ALA A 474 12.59 -5.58 -19.78
CA ALA A 474 13.24 -4.27 -19.82
C ALA A 474 13.91 -3.96 -18.48
N GLU A 475 15.00 -3.22 -18.50
CA GLU A 475 15.60 -2.63 -17.32
C GLU A 475 14.66 -1.55 -16.77
N SER A 476 14.70 -1.29 -15.43
CA SER A 476 13.71 -0.48 -14.72
C SER A 476 13.44 0.89 -15.34
N SER A 477 14.47 1.62 -15.79
CA SER A 477 14.29 2.93 -16.40
C SER A 477 13.60 2.85 -17.77
N GLN A 478 13.96 1.86 -18.59
CA GLN A 478 13.32 1.59 -19.88
C GLN A 478 11.88 1.07 -19.69
N TYR A 479 11.65 0.24 -18.68
CA TYR A 479 10.31 -0.25 -18.34
C TYR A 479 9.38 0.93 -18.03
N ILE A 480 9.78 1.81 -17.12
CA ILE A 480 9.00 3.00 -16.75
C ILE A 480 8.75 3.90 -17.96
N ASN A 481 9.77 4.15 -18.79
CA ASN A 481 9.60 4.97 -19.98
C ASN A 481 8.58 4.38 -20.98
N ARG A 482 8.59 3.05 -21.18
CA ARG A 482 7.61 2.37 -22.03
C ARG A 482 6.20 2.39 -21.43
N LEU A 483 6.07 2.30 -20.12
CA LEU A 483 4.76 2.49 -19.46
C LEU A 483 4.22 3.91 -19.72
N ARG A 484 5.08 4.94 -19.61
CA ARG A 484 4.71 6.35 -19.85
C ARG A 484 4.27 6.63 -21.28
N THR A 485 4.88 5.94 -22.23
CA THR A 485 4.57 6.08 -23.67
C THR A 485 3.57 5.04 -24.17
N PHE A 486 3.06 4.18 -23.27
CA PHE A 486 2.13 3.08 -23.58
C PHE A 486 2.63 2.10 -24.66
N ASP A 487 3.97 1.95 -24.80
CA ASP A 487 4.60 1.10 -25.80
C ASP A 487 4.64 -0.38 -25.35
N PHE A 488 3.47 -0.97 -25.28
CA PHE A 488 3.21 -2.39 -25.00
C PHE A 488 1.79 -2.76 -25.42
N ASP A 489 1.52 -4.05 -25.62
CA ASP A 489 0.15 -4.56 -25.80
C ASP A 489 -0.39 -5.16 -24.51
N ALA A 490 0.49 -5.77 -23.72
CA ALA A 490 0.16 -6.28 -22.39
C ALA A 490 1.34 -6.12 -21.43
N VAL A 491 1.07 -5.91 -20.15
CA VAL A 491 2.11 -5.79 -19.13
C VAL A 491 1.76 -6.62 -17.90
N MET A 492 2.76 -7.37 -17.41
CA MET A 492 2.65 -8.08 -16.13
C MET A 492 2.88 -7.10 -14.98
N ARG A 493 1.93 -7.01 -14.03
CA ARG A 493 2.11 -6.14 -12.87
C ARG A 493 1.31 -6.57 -11.65
N ASN A 494 1.67 -5.96 -10.51
CA ASN A 494 0.89 -6.01 -9.29
C ASN A 494 -0.18 -4.93 -9.29
N GLN A 495 -1.33 -5.22 -8.69
CA GLN A 495 -2.42 -4.29 -8.45
C GLN A 495 -2.86 -4.40 -7.00
N ASP A 496 -1.89 -4.23 -6.11
CA ASP A 496 -2.15 -4.15 -4.69
C ASP A 496 -2.80 -2.79 -4.40
N ILE A 497 -3.87 -2.80 -3.62
CA ILE A 497 -4.63 -1.61 -3.22
C ILE A 497 -4.68 -1.59 -1.70
N LEU A 498 -4.46 -0.42 -1.11
CA LEU A 498 -4.63 -0.21 0.33
C LEU A 498 -6.12 -0.13 0.66
N LEU A 499 -6.53 -0.66 1.81
CA LEU A 499 -7.88 -0.51 2.31
C LEU A 499 -8.00 0.66 3.29
N PRO A 500 -9.11 1.40 3.23
CA PRO A 500 -10.16 1.40 2.21
C PRO A 500 -9.68 2.04 0.90
N PRO A 501 -10.09 1.51 -0.27
CA PRO A 501 -9.72 2.09 -1.55
C PRO A 501 -10.59 3.32 -1.79
N VAL A 502 -9.97 4.47 -1.96
CA VAL A 502 -10.69 5.72 -2.25
C VAL A 502 -10.02 6.48 -3.40
N GLN A 503 -9.10 7.38 -3.10
CA GLN A 503 -8.52 8.25 -4.11
C GLN A 503 -7.70 7.51 -5.17
N GLU A 504 -7.04 6.40 -4.81
CA GLU A 504 -6.32 5.56 -5.79
C GLU A 504 -7.21 4.92 -6.84
N LEU A 505 -8.53 4.80 -6.61
CA LEU A 505 -9.47 4.35 -7.64
C LEU A 505 -9.48 5.30 -8.84
N ASN A 506 -9.39 6.61 -8.59
CA ASN A 506 -9.29 7.62 -9.65
C ASN A 506 -8.05 7.40 -10.52
N SER A 507 -6.89 7.20 -9.90
CA SER A 507 -5.63 6.99 -10.64
C SER A 507 -5.54 5.63 -11.31
N THR A 508 -6.30 4.62 -10.84
CA THR A 508 -6.21 3.23 -11.32
C THR A 508 -7.25 2.90 -12.38
N TYR A 509 -8.46 3.44 -12.27
CA TYR A 509 -9.57 3.02 -13.12
C TYR A 509 -10.29 4.15 -13.88
N HIS A 510 -10.22 5.41 -13.41
CA HIS A 510 -10.94 6.52 -14.04
C HIS A 510 -10.34 6.90 -15.40
N SER A 511 -11.19 7.23 -16.37
CA SER A 511 -10.83 7.61 -17.74
C SER A 511 -9.85 8.78 -17.82
N LYS A 512 -9.93 9.75 -16.91
CA LYS A 512 -8.98 10.89 -16.82
C LYS A 512 -7.53 10.44 -16.64
N ALA A 513 -7.31 9.28 -16.01
CA ALA A 513 -5.99 8.71 -15.81
C ALA A 513 -5.53 7.86 -17.02
N ALA A 514 -6.41 7.52 -17.95
CA ALA A 514 -6.08 6.60 -19.04
C ALA A 514 -4.94 7.08 -19.94
N LEU A 515 -4.82 8.38 -20.17
CA LEU A 515 -3.80 8.99 -21.03
C LEU A 515 -2.76 9.82 -20.25
N ALA A 516 -2.86 9.85 -18.92
CA ALA A 516 -1.91 10.60 -18.10
C ALA A 516 -0.52 9.91 -18.08
N PRO A 517 0.58 10.64 -18.21
CA PRO A 517 1.91 10.09 -17.95
C PRO A 517 2.00 9.60 -16.50
N ASP A 518 2.78 8.57 -16.25
CA ASP A 518 2.93 7.94 -14.91
C ASP A 518 1.63 7.40 -14.28
N THR A 519 0.63 7.10 -15.11
CA THR A 519 -0.68 6.62 -14.65
C THR A 519 -0.61 5.25 -13.99
N ARG A 520 -1.46 5.04 -12.98
CA ARG A 520 -1.76 3.70 -12.44
C ARG A 520 -2.80 2.96 -13.29
N ASN A 521 -3.57 3.68 -14.13
CA ASN A 521 -4.48 3.10 -15.14
C ASN A 521 -3.69 2.57 -16.36
N VAL A 522 -2.83 1.59 -16.11
CA VAL A 522 -1.94 1.02 -17.13
C VAL A 522 -2.73 0.30 -18.22
N ALA A 523 -3.86 -0.30 -17.86
CA ALA A 523 -4.77 -0.94 -18.83
C ALA A 523 -5.44 0.06 -19.79
N GLY A 524 -5.43 1.35 -19.49
CA GLY A 524 -6.08 2.36 -20.34
C GLY A 524 -7.60 2.26 -20.33
N ILE A 525 -8.17 1.92 -19.17
CA ILE A 525 -9.63 1.87 -18.99
C ILE A 525 -10.20 3.25 -19.22
N SER A 526 -11.13 3.35 -20.16
CA SER A 526 -11.87 4.58 -20.47
C SER A 526 -13.33 4.20 -20.72
N ASP A 527 -14.11 4.16 -19.64
CA ASP A 527 -15.48 3.66 -19.59
C ASP A 527 -16.30 4.57 -18.67
N PRO A 528 -17.36 5.26 -19.19
CA PRO A 528 -18.16 6.17 -18.39
C PRO A 528 -18.85 5.52 -17.19
N VAL A 529 -19.19 4.23 -17.28
CA VAL A 529 -19.85 3.51 -16.19
C VAL A 529 -18.82 3.20 -15.08
N VAL A 530 -17.57 2.86 -15.46
CA VAL A 530 -16.46 2.74 -14.50
C VAL A 530 -16.23 4.08 -13.80
N ASP A 531 -16.20 5.20 -14.53
CA ASP A 531 -16.02 6.54 -13.97
C ASP A 531 -17.11 6.89 -12.95
N PHE A 532 -18.36 6.57 -13.29
CA PHE A 532 -19.49 6.77 -12.38
C PHE A 532 -19.31 5.97 -11.08
N LEU A 533 -19.00 4.67 -11.17
CA LEU A 533 -18.83 3.79 -10.01
C LEU A 533 -17.64 4.19 -9.15
N VAL A 534 -16.51 4.56 -9.77
CA VAL A 534 -15.35 5.14 -9.08
C VAL A 534 -15.75 6.40 -8.31
N SER A 535 -16.49 7.33 -8.96
CA SER A 535 -16.96 8.54 -8.30
C SER A 535 -17.88 8.26 -7.10
N LYS A 536 -18.72 7.21 -7.17
CA LYS A 536 -19.56 6.77 -6.05
C LYS A 536 -18.75 6.21 -4.90
N ALA A 537 -17.76 5.36 -5.20
CA ALA A 537 -16.89 4.78 -4.18
C ALA A 537 -16.04 5.85 -3.46
N VAL A 538 -15.46 6.79 -4.22
CA VAL A 538 -14.64 7.89 -3.66
C VAL A 538 -15.46 8.82 -2.77
N LYS A 539 -16.73 9.05 -3.11
CA LYS A 539 -17.65 9.94 -2.37
C LYS A 539 -18.46 9.23 -1.28
N ALA A 540 -18.26 7.92 -1.08
CA ALA A 540 -19.00 7.16 -0.08
C ALA A 540 -18.77 7.73 1.33
N LYS A 541 -19.85 7.93 2.07
CA LYS A 541 -19.84 8.43 3.45
C LYS A 541 -19.99 7.30 4.47
N THR A 542 -20.59 6.19 4.05
CA THR A 542 -20.86 5.03 4.90
C THR A 542 -20.22 3.77 4.32
N LEU A 543 -19.93 2.79 5.18
CA LEU A 543 -19.39 1.50 4.74
C LEU A 543 -20.31 0.76 3.75
N PRO A 544 -21.64 0.71 3.95
CA PRO A 544 -22.55 0.13 2.96
C PRO A 544 -22.47 0.78 1.58
N GLU A 545 -22.37 2.12 1.51
CA GLU A 545 -22.20 2.83 0.22
C GLU A 545 -20.88 2.49 -0.45
N LEU A 546 -19.78 2.44 0.31
CA LEU A 546 -18.47 2.04 -0.20
C LEU A 546 -18.50 0.60 -0.72
N VAL A 547 -19.07 -0.32 0.07
CA VAL A 547 -19.18 -1.74 -0.29
C VAL A 547 -20.00 -1.92 -1.57
N ALA A 548 -21.17 -1.30 -1.66
CA ALA A 548 -22.03 -1.41 -2.85
C ALA A 548 -21.33 -0.85 -4.10
N SER A 549 -20.69 0.30 -3.98
CA SER A 549 -19.98 0.95 -5.10
C SER A 549 -18.77 0.14 -5.56
N CYS A 550 -17.96 -0.37 -4.62
CA CYS A 550 -16.81 -1.20 -4.95
C CYS A 550 -17.21 -2.56 -5.53
N ARG A 551 -18.25 -3.21 -5.02
CA ARG A 551 -18.76 -4.47 -5.57
C ARG A 551 -19.32 -4.31 -6.99
N ALA A 552 -20.09 -3.24 -7.22
CA ALA A 552 -20.58 -2.92 -8.57
C ALA A 552 -19.41 -2.67 -9.54
N LEU A 553 -18.39 -1.93 -9.10
CA LEU A 553 -17.17 -1.67 -9.88
C LEU A 553 -16.40 -2.95 -10.15
N ASP A 554 -16.16 -3.79 -9.14
CA ASP A 554 -15.45 -5.07 -9.25
C ASP A 554 -16.13 -5.98 -10.29
N ARG A 555 -17.45 -6.10 -10.17
CA ARG A 555 -18.28 -6.90 -11.10
C ARG A 555 -18.12 -6.41 -12.54
N LEU A 556 -18.21 -5.10 -12.75
CA LEU A 556 -18.04 -4.53 -14.10
C LEU A 556 -16.62 -4.76 -14.65
N LEU A 557 -15.59 -4.49 -13.85
CA LEU A 557 -14.19 -4.68 -14.26
C LEU A 557 -13.92 -6.13 -14.67
N LEU A 558 -14.46 -7.11 -13.91
CA LEU A 558 -14.32 -8.54 -14.19
C LEU A 558 -15.01 -8.93 -15.49
N TRP A 559 -16.28 -8.54 -15.69
CA TRP A 559 -17.03 -8.86 -16.90
C TRP A 559 -16.56 -8.12 -18.15
N GLN A 560 -15.84 -7.01 -18.00
CA GLN A 560 -15.20 -6.29 -19.11
C GLN A 560 -13.85 -6.87 -19.53
N TYR A 561 -13.22 -7.72 -18.70
CA TYR A 561 -11.93 -8.36 -19.00
C TYR A 561 -10.81 -7.38 -19.36
N TYR A 562 -10.80 -6.17 -18.77
CA TYR A 562 -9.73 -5.19 -19.00
C TYR A 562 -8.34 -5.71 -18.60
N GLN A 563 -8.34 -6.68 -17.72
CA GLN A 563 -7.14 -7.29 -17.16
C GLN A 563 -7.40 -8.77 -16.90
N ILE A 564 -6.33 -9.56 -16.88
CA ILE A 564 -6.36 -10.98 -16.53
C ILE A 564 -5.79 -11.13 -15.12
N PRO A 565 -6.62 -11.17 -14.07
CA PRO A 565 -6.15 -11.47 -12.72
C PRO A 565 -5.58 -12.88 -12.66
N LEU A 566 -4.41 -13.04 -12.05
CA LEU A 566 -3.80 -14.35 -11.82
C LEU A 566 -3.98 -14.77 -10.38
N TYR A 567 -3.18 -14.27 -9.46
CA TYR A 567 -3.32 -14.65 -8.07
C TYR A 567 -3.45 -13.43 -7.15
N ALA A 568 -4.26 -13.62 -6.12
CA ALA A 568 -4.52 -12.62 -5.09
C ALA A 568 -3.25 -12.28 -4.30
N VAL A 569 -3.25 -11.16 -3.61
CA VAL A 569 -2.31 -10.89 -2.53
C VAL A 569 -2.39 -12.06 -1.55
N ASP A 570 -1.27 -12.71 -1.37
CA ASP A 570 -1.17 -13.96 -0.64
C ASP A 570 -0.77 -13.72 0.83
N LEU A 571 -0.79 -14.79 1.58
CA LEU A 571 -0.33 -14.81 2.95
C LEU A 571 1.11 -14.32 3.06
N ARG A 572 1.38 -13.43 4.00
CA ARG A 572 2.76 -13.11 4.40
C ARG A 572 3.37 -14.36 5.03
N ARG A 573 4.47 -14.82 4.48
CA ARG A 573 5.19 -16.02 4.91
C ARG A 573 6.42 -15.59 5.68
N THR A 574 6.38 -15.68 6.99
CA THR A 574 7.51 -15.29 7.84
C THR A 574 8.10 -16.53 8.50
N VAL A 575 9.41 -16.69 8.38
CA VAL A 575 10.18 -17.65 9.16
C VAL A 575 11.03 -16.90 10.17
N HIS A 576 11.07 -17.36 11.41
CA HIS A 576 11.87 -16.73 12.46
C HIS A 576 12.45 -17.74 13.43
N TRP A 577 13.59 -17.42 14.00
CA TRP A 577 14.13 -18.14 15.15
C TRP A 577 13.22 -17.92 16.35
N ASN A 578 12.93 -18.97 17.11
CA ASN A 578 11.97 -18.96 18.22
C ASN A 578 12.57 -18.31 19.48
N LYS A 579 13.02 -17.07 19.35
CA LYS A 579 13.63 -16.25 20.40
C LYS A 579 12.66 -15.20 20.97
N PHE A 580 11.43 -15.14 20.45
CA PHE A 580 10.53 -14.02 20.68
C PHE A 580 9.24 -14.45 21.36
N GLY A 581 8.71 -13.54 22.21
CA GLY A 581 7.33 -13.51 22.58
C GLY A 581 6.55 -12.60 21.62
N ALA A 582 5.27 -12.89 21.48
CA ALA A 582 4.34 -12.13 20.65
C ALA A 582 3.01 -12.01 21.40
N PRO A 583 2.17 -11.00 21.11
CA PRO A 583 0.82 -10.90 21.63
C PRO A 583 -0.03 -12.13 21.27
N ASP A 584 -0.95 -12.51 22.13
CA ASP A 584 -1.89 -13.62 21.87
C ASP A 584 -2.94 -13.27 20.80
N TYR A 585 -3.31 -12.01 20.72
CA TYR A 585 -4.24 -11.49 19.71
C TYR A 585 -3.48 -10.85 18.54
N GLU A 586 -3.77 -11.33 17.33
CA GLU A 586 -3.24 -10.76 16.10
C GLU A 586 -4.27 -9.81 15.45
N PRO A 587 -3.88 -8.59 15.13
CA PRO A 587 -4.76 -7.63 14.48
C PRO A 587 -5.05 -8.03 13.03
N LYS A 588 -6.26 -7.70 12.57
CA LYS A 588 -6.76 -8.11 11.26
C LYS A 588 -6.06 -7.41 10.09
N TYR A 589 -5.68 -6.13 10.26
CA TYR A 589 -5.24 -5.29 9.15
C TYR A 589 -3.74 -5.05 9.11
N LEU A 590 -3.07 -4.85 10.23
CA LEU A 590 -1.64 -4.56 10.29
C LEU A 590 -0.90 -5.62 11.12
N PRO A 591 0.31 -6.04 10.71
CA PRO A 591 1.09 -6.97 11.52
C PRO A 591 1.55 -6.32 12.83
N PRO A 592 1.50 -7.03 13.97
CA PRO A 592 2.02 -6.54 15.24
C PRO A 592 3.55 -6.57 15.31
N PHE A 593 4.20 -7.19 14.35
CA PHE A 593 5.65 -7.28 14.24
C PHE A 593 6.20 -6.08 13.43
N PRO A 594 7.36 -5.50 13.81
CA PRO A 594 8.25 -5.91 14.92
C PRO A 594 7.91 -5.25 16.27
N ASP A 595 7.08 -4.23 16.29
CA ASP A 595 6.93 -3.30 17.40
C ASP A 595 6.15 -3.84 18.61
N GLY A 596 5.26 -4.81 18.41
CA GLY A 596 4.53 -5.49 19.49
C GLY A 596 5.20 -6.77 20.01
N TRP A 597 6.27 -7.26 19.35
CA TRP A 597 7.02 -8.43 19.79
C TRP A 597 8.10 -8.05 20.83
N TRP A 598 8.59 -9.04 21.57
CA TRP A 598 9.66 -8.86 22.55
C TRP A 598 10.66 -10.02 22.54
N TYR A 599 11.86 -9.76 23.02
CA TYR A 599 12.86 -10.81 23.24
C TYR A 599 12.47 -11.63 24.46
N ASP A 600 12.43 -12.97 24.31
CA ASP A 600 12.14 -13.93 25.36
C ASP A 600 13.43 -14.67 25.73
N PRO A 601 14.05 -14.38 26.88
CA PRO A 601 15.34 -14.98 27.27
C PRO A 601 15.28 -16.51 27.39
N SER A 602 14.15 -17.07 27.82
CA SER A 602 14.00 -18.52 27.99
C SER A 602 13.96 -19.25 26.64
N LYS A 603 13.21 -18.71 25.70
CA LYS A 603 13.17 -19.23 24.32
C LYS A 603 14.52 -19.04 23.62
N ALA A 604 15.17 -17.90 23.85
CA ALA A 604 16.47 -17.61 23.24
C ALA A 604 17.56 -18.55 23.74
N ALA A 605 17.57 -18.87 25.03
CA ALA A 605 18.51 -19.86 25.60
C ALA A 605 18.36 -21.23 24.91
N ARG A 606 17.14 -21.73 24.73
CA ARG A 606 16.88 -22.98 24.00
C ARG A 606 17.43 -22.95 22.56
N VAL A 607 17.27 -21.84 21.88
CA VAL A 607 17.79 -21.68 20.50
C VAL A 607 19.33 -21.70 20.48
N LEU A 608 19.98 -21.12 21.48
CA LEU A 608 21.45 -21.09 21.59
C LEU A 608 22.01 -22.45 21.94
N ASP A 609 21.34 -23.20 22.81
CA ASP A 609 21.75 -24.53 23.26
C ASP A 609 21.45 -25.61 22.18
N GLY A 610 20.63 -25.31 21.20
CA GLY A 610 20.28 -26.22 20.10
C GLY A 610 19.24 -27.28 20.47
N ASP A 611 18.53 -27.08 21.60
CA ASP A 611 17.56 -28.01 22.19
C ASP A 611 16.10 -27.61 21.96
#